data_04ed8faf16f188b35469208bb0fa1b7f
#
_entry.id   04ed8faf16f188b35469208bb0fa1b7f
#
_cell.length_a   1.000
_cell.length_b   1.000
_cell.length_c   1.000
_cell.angle_alpha   90.00
_cell.angle_beta   90.00
_cell.angle_gamma   90.00
#
_symmetry.space_group_name_H-M   'P 1'
#
loop_
_entity.id
_entity.type
_entity.pdbx_description
1 polymer ?
#
loop_
_entity_poly.entity_id
_entity_poly.type
_entity_poly.pdbx_seq_one_letter_code
_entity_poly.pdbx_strand_id
1 'polypeptide(L)'
;MQWNTYNDALVKRGEILLDFSTLETWNHEVKRMNVGKRGAPYTYPESLITVLATLRLLLHLPYRQLEGVLRGLSQYVDGLTAPDYSTLDRRINRLTLDLDDSLVSPDTPTYIAVDSTGIKVHKSGDWIRTKCNARKGYLKIHIAVNVETGQVVALAVTREHVHDGTLLESLVESSSERVEIMGVIADGAYDSVHNFTVLSERGIEPLLRVRKSAVPWRGGCTARSSALNEQRCGSEAWRQKYGLRWRVESAFSWIKRVFGEYVAAKTFENMAHEILMKVCLYNRFMGMARGLSVRF
;
A
#
# COMPACT_ATOMS: atom_id res chain seq x y z
N MET A 1 1.24 24.40 0.94
CA MET A 1 -0.08 23.77 0.62
C MET A 1 -1.14 24.83 0.91
N GLN A 2 -1.96 25.17 -0.09
CA GLN A 2 -3.06 26.12 0.12
C GLN A 2 -4.20 25.40 0.87
N TRP A 3 -4.74 26.01 1.92
CA TRP A 3 -5.79 25.42 2.76
C TRP A 3 -7.04 25.04 1.97
N ASN A 4 -7.41 25.83 0.96
CA ASN A 4 -8.57 25.56 0.10
C ASN A 4 -8.37 24.24 -0.66
N THR A 5 -7.23 24.04 -1.32
CA THR A 5 -6.93 22.80 -2.06
C THR A 5 -6.94 21.56 -1.13
N TYR A 6 -6.46 21.71 0.09
CA TYR A 6 -6.49 20.65 1.09
C TYR A 6 -7.92 20.30 1.52
N ASN A 7 -8.74 21.32 1.81
CA ASN A 7 -10.15 21.12 2.19
C ASN A 7 -10.96 20.48 1.05
N ASP A 8 -10.78 20.96 -0.18
CA ASP A 8 -11.44 20.39 -1.37
C ASP A 8 -11.06 18.92 -1.55
N ALA A 9 -9.81 18.56 -1.32
CA ALA A 9 -9.38 17.16 -1.37
C ALA A 9 -10.06 16.30 -0.30
N LEU A 10 -10.32 16.83 0.89
CA LEU A 10 -11.05 16.11 1.95
C LEU A 10 -12.53 15.92 1.58
N VAL A 11 -13.16 16.95 0.99
CA VAL A 11 -14.55 16.86 0.49
C VAL A 11 -14.63 15.77 -0.60
N LYS A 12 -13.77 15.82 -1.60
CA LYS A 12 -13.71 14.82 -2.68
C LYS A 12 -13.53 13.38 -2.18
N ARG A 13 -12.80 13.18 -1.08
CA ARG A 13 -12.69 11.85 -0.45
C ARG A 13 -14.04 11.32 0.07
N GLY A 14 -14.93 12.22 0.49
CA GLY A 14 -16.29 11.85 0.88
C GLY A 14 -17.18 11.55 -0.33
N GLU A 15 -17.05 12.32 -1.41
CA GLU A 15 -17.83 12.13 -2.65
C GLU A 15 -17.61 10.75 -3.27
N ILE A 16 -16.37 10.25 -3.25
CA ILE A 16 -16.02 8.90 -3.74
C ILE A 16 -16.85 7.79 -3.07
N LEU A 17 -17.25 7.98 -1.81
CA LEU A 17 -18.02 6.96 -1.09
C LEU A 17 -19.44 6.77 -1.64
N LEU A 18 -19.96 7.76 -2.33
CA LEU A 18 -21.31 7.78 -2.88
C LEU A 18 -21.31 8.01 -4.40
N ASP A 19 -20.23 7.60 -5.09
CA ASP A 19 -20.17 7.66 -6.53
C ASP A 19 -21.04 6.56 -7.15
N PHE A 20 -22.25 6.93 -7.51
CA PHE A 20 -23.19 6.06 -8.21
C PHE A 20 -23.16 6.23 -9.73
N SER A 21 -22.16 6.87 -10.32
CA SER A 21 -21.97 6.97 -11.77
C SER A 21 -21.91 5.59 -12.45
N THR A 22 -21.52 4.57 -11.69
CA THR A 22 -21.58 3.17 -12.13
C THR A 22 -22.99 2.71 -12.52
N LEU A 23 -24.06 3.35 -12.04
CA LEU A 23 -25.44 3.01 -12.43
C LEU A 23 -25.72 3.35 -13.89
N GLU A 24 -25.11 4.42 -14.41
CA GLU A 24 -25.27 4.85 -15.80
C GLU A 24 -24.59 3.86 -16.76
N THR A 25 -23.47 3.27 -16.36
CA THR A 25 -22.66 2.36 -17.19
C THR A 25 -22.95 0.88 -16.90
N TRP A 26 -23.80 0.56 -15.94
CA TRP A 26 -24.05 -0.79 -15.41
C TRP A 26 -24.23 -1.85 -16.49
N ASN A 27 -25.22 -1.66 -17.35
CA ASN A 27 -25.56 -2.65 -18.38
C ASN A 27 -24.45 -2.85 -19.39
N HIS A 28 -23.75 -1.77 -19.75
CA HIS A 28 -22.63 -1.83 -20.69
C HIS A 28 -21.46 -2.59 -20.09
N GLU A 29 -21.12 -2.29 -18.85
CA GLU A 29 -20.00 -2.94 -18.16
C GLU A 29 -20.28 -4.43 -17.91
N VAL A 30 -21.47 -4.77 -17.38
CA VAL A 30 -21.89 -6.17 -17.16
C VAL A 30 -21.90 -6.95 -18.47
N LYS A 31 -22.39 -6.36 -19.58
CA LYS A 31 -22.35 -7.00 -20.91
C LYS A 31 -20.92 -7.29 -21.33
N ARG A 32 -20.01 -6.32 -21.20
CA ARG A 32 -18.58 -6.48 -21.53
C ARG A 32 -17.93 -7.59 -20.69
N MET A 33 -18.19 -7.63 -19.38
CA MET A 33 -17.63 -8.63 -18.45
C MET A 33 -18.10 -10.06 -18.76
N ASN A 34 -19.25 -10.22 -19.40
CA ASN A 34 -19.83 -11.50 -19.75
C ASN A 34 -19.47 -12.01 -21.15
N VAL A 35 -18.76 -11.23 -21.96
CA VAL A 35 -18.30 -11.67 -23.29
C VAL A 35 -17.34 -12.84 -23.14
N GLY A 36 -17.68 -13.96 -23.78
CA GLY A 36 -16.86 -15.19 -23.73
C GLY A 36 -16.83 -15.93 -22.39
N LYS A 37 -17.56 -15.44 -21.39
CA LYS A 37 -17.61 -16.08 -20.06
C LYS A 37 -18.38 -17.40 -20.09
N ARG A 38 -17.78 -18.46 -19.57
CA ARG A 38 -18.44 -19.72 -19.32
C ARG A 38 -19.00 -19.76 -17.89
N GLY A 39 -20.19 -20.35 -17.70
CA GLY A 39 -20.88 -20.46 -16.40
C GLY A 39 -21.79 -19.28 -16.10
N ALA A 40 -22.21 -19.14 -14.84
CA ALA A 40 -23.16 -18.11 -14.41
C ALA A 40 -22.66 -16.70 -14.76
N PRO A 41 -23.49 -15.84 -15.39
CA PRO A 41 -23.08 -14.51 -15.77
C PRO A 41 -22.89 -13.61 -14.54
N TYR A 42 -22.05 -12.60 -14.70
CA TYR A 42 -21.96 -11.50 -13.73
C TYR A 42 -23.24 -10.66 -13.82
N THR A 43 -23.73 -10.23 -12.68
CA THR A 43 -24.92 -9.36 -12.54
C THR A 43 -24.54 -7.97 -12.04
N TYR A 44 -23.38 -7.84 -11.41
CA TYR A 44 -22.88 -6.60 -10.84
C TYR A 44 -21.62 -6.14 -11.54
N PRO A 45 -21.50 -4.87 -11.94
CA PRO A 45 -20.30 -4.33 -12.57
C PRO A 45 -19.13 -4.29 -11.60
N GLU A 46 -17.91 -4.34 -12.10
CA GLU A 46 -16.69 -4.32 -11.30
C GLU A 46 -16.47 -2.94 -10.66
N SER A 47 -16.87 -1.88 -11.33
CA SER A 47 -16.88 -0.51 -10.80
C SER A 47 -17.70 -0.41 -9.50
N LEU A 48 -18.91 -0.98 -9.46
CA LEU A 48 -19.69 -1.04 -8.22
C LEU A 48 -18.95 -1.82 -7.13
N ILE A 49 -18.39 -2.99 -7.44
CA ILE A 49 -17.66 -3.80 -6.46
C ILE A 49 -16.46 -3.01 -5.89
N THR A 50 -15.81 -2.20 -6.70
CA THR A 50 -14.69 -1.33 -6.28
C THR A 50 -15.15 -0.24 -5.31
N VAL A 51 -16.27 0.43 -5.60
CA VAL A 51 -16.89 1.40 -4.67
C VAL A 51 -17.25 0.72 -3.35
N LEU A 52 -17.84 -0.48 -3.40
CA LEU A 52 -18.23 -1.22 -2.22
C LEU A 52 -17.04 -1.72 -1.40
N ALA A 53 -15.95 -2.10 -2.05
CA ALA A 53 -14.70 -2.43 -1.39
C ALA A 53 -14.13 -1.21 -0.65
N THR A 54 -14.20 -0.03 -1.27
CA THR A 54 -13.78 1.24 -0.66
C THR A 54 -14.63 1.58 0.56
N LEU A 55 -15.96 1.53 0.45
CA LEU A 55 -16.88 1.72 1.56
C LEU A 55 -16.58 0.77 2.72
N ARG A 56 -16.41 -0.53 2.40
CA ARG A 56 -16.08 -1.55 3.39
C ARG A 56 -14.81 -1.20 4.17
N LEU A 57 -13.75 -0.79 3.47
CA LEU A 57 -12.46 -0.49 4.11
C LEU A 57 -12.50 0.78 4.95
N LEU A 58 -13.14 1.84 4.46
CA LEU A 58 -13.20 3.13 5.16
C LEU A 58 -14.16 3.14 6.34
N LEU A 59 -15.30 2.44 6.23
CA LEU A 59 -16.28 2.32 7.30
C LEU A 59 -16.12 1.06 8.16
N HIS A 60 -15.10 0.26 7.91
CA HIS A 60 -14.79 -0.99 8.61
C HIS A 60 -15.99 -1.98 8.65
N LEU A 61 -16.79 -2.02 7.59
CA LEU A 61 -17.99 -2.83 7.54
C LEU A 61 -17.69 -4.31 7.30
N PRO A 62 -18.23 -5.24 8.11
CA PRO A 62 -18.31 -6.65 7.73
C PRO A 62 -19.19 -6.83 6.48
N TYR A 63 -18.93 -7.86 5.66
CA TYR A 63 -19.68 -8.08 4.42
C TYR A 63 -21.19 -8.12 4.59
N ARG A 64 -21.71 -8.73 5.68
CA ARG A 64 -23.15 -8.76 5.96
C ARG A 64 -23.73 -7.39 6.29
N GLN A 65 -22.96 -6.54 6.97
CA GLN A 65 -23.41 -5.16 7.24
C GLN A 65 -23.35 -4.33 5.97
N LEU A 66 -22.35 -4.53 5.11
CA LEU A 66 -22.28 -3.87 3.80
C LEU A 66 -23.49 -4.23 2.93
N GLU A 67 -23.89 -5.51 2.88
CA GLU A 67 -25.13 -5.93 2.23
C GLU A 67 -26.35 -5.20 2.82
N GLY A 68 -26.45 -5.10 4.15
CA GLY A 68 -27.53 -4.38 4.82
C GLY A 68 -27.60 -2.90 4.47
N VAL A 69 -26.42 -2.22 4.41
CA VAL A 69 -26.33 -0.82 3.96
C VAL A 69 -26.86 -0.67 2.54
N LEU A 70 -26.45 -1.58 1.63
CA LEU A 70 -26.88 -1.52 0.24
C LEU A 70 -28.37 -1.81 0.06
N ARG A 71 -28.93 -2.76 0.81
CA ARG A 71 -30.37 -3.00 0.81
C ARG A 71 -31.16 -1.78 1.30
N GLY A 72 -30.62 -1.05 2.28
CA GLY A 72 -31.18 0.23 2.71
C GLY A 72 -31.12 1.30 1.62
N LEU A 73 -29.96 1.45 0.98
CA LEU A 73 -29.76 2.43 -0.09
C LEU A 73 -30.61 2.12 -1.35
N SER A 74 -30.80 0.85 -1.70
CA SER A 74 -31.59 0.45 -2.87
C SER A 74 -33.08 0.83 -2.78
N GLN A 75 -33.56 1.21 -1.59
CA GLN A 75 -34.91 1.74 -1.42
C GLN A 75 -35.05 3.20 -1.91
N TYR A 76 -33.94 3.91 -2.02
CA TYR A 76 -33.90 5.34 -2.36
C TYR A 76 -33.16 5.64 -3.66
N VAL A 77 -32.39 4.68 -4.19
CA VAL A 77 -31.59 4.84 -5.41
C VAL A 77 -32.10 3.88 -6.47
N ASP A 78 -32.81 4.41 -7.45
CA ASP A 78 -33.36 3.63 -8.56
C ASP A 78 -32.26 2.92 -9.34
N GLY A 79 -32.47 1.64 -9.66
CA GLY A 79 -31.51 0.83 -10.41
C GLY A 79 -30.39 0.21 -9.54
N LEU A 80 -30.22 0.63 -8.31
CA LEU A 80 -29.27 0.01 -7.40
C LEU A 80 -29.82 -1.31 -6.86
N THR A 81 -29.11 -2.41 -7.12
CA THR A 81 -29.41 -3.72 -6.57
C THR A 81 -28.30 -4.15 -5.61
N ALA A 82 -28.66 -4.73 -4.47
CA ALA A 82 -27.70 -5.12 -3.44
C ALA A 82 -27.16 -6.54 -3.71
N PRO A 83 -25.84 -6.71 -3.91
CA PRO A 83 -25.21 -8.03 -3.89
C PRO A 83 -25.33 -8.66 -2.50
N ASP A 84 -25.52 -9.97 -2.44
CA ASP A 84 -25.40 -10.71 -1.19
C ASP A 84 -23.97 -10.72 -0.65
N TYR A 85 -23.81 -10.94 0.66
CA TYR A 85 -22.51 -10.90 1.34
C TYR A 85 -21.50 -11.92 0.78
N SER A 86 -21.96 -13.05 0.26
CA SER A 86 -21.09 -14.09 -0.30
C SER A 86 -20.58 -13.68 -1.69
N THR A 87 -21.39 -12.99 -2.46
CA THR A 87 -20.99 -12.37 -3.74
C THR A 87 -20.00 -11.23 -3.49
N LEU A 88 -20.27 -10.37 -2.49
CA LEU A 88 -19.35 -9.32 -2.07
C LEU A 88 -17.96 -9.89 -1.68
N ASP A 89 -17.95 -10.91 -0.81
CA ASP A 89 -16.70 -11.56 -0.38
C ASP A 89 -15.92 -12.12 -1.57
N ARG A 90 -16.57 -12.89 -2.44
CA ARG A 90 -15.92 -13.50 -3.62
C ARG A 90 -15.42 -12.44 -4.61
N ARG A 91 -16.22 -11.41 -4.88
CA ARG A 91 -15.90 -10.40 -5.89
C ARG A 91 -14.83 -9.43 -5.41
N ILE A 92 -14.94 -8.94 -4.18
CA ILE A 92 -13.95 -8.02 -3.59
C ILE A 92 -12.57 -8.69 -3.49
N ASN A 93 -12.51 -9.95 -3.06
CA ASN A 93 -11.22 -10.69 -2.99
C ASN A 93 -10.64 -11.08 -4.37
N ARG A 94 -11.34 -10.81 -5.47
CA ARG A 94 -10.91 -11.09 -6.85
C ARG A 94 -10.80 -9.84 -7.71
N LEU A 95 -10.95 -8.65 -7.13
CA LEU A 95 -10.71 -7.42 -7.86
C LEU A 95 -9.29 -7.41 -8.42
N THR A 96 -9.16 -7.07 -9.69
CA THR A 96 -7.85 -6.80 -10.27
C THR A 96 -7.39 -5.44 -9.78
N LEU A 97 -6.34 -5.43 -8.96
CA LEU A 97 -5.77 -4.23 -8.40
C LEU A 97 -4.37 -4.03 -8.95
N ASP A 98 -4.13 -2.87 -9.53
CA ASP A 98 -2.80 -2.44 -9.92
C ASP A 98 -2.40 -1.21 -9.11
N LEU A 99 -1.16 -1.26 -8.61
CA LEU A 99 -0.60 -0.12 -7.90
C LEU A 99 -0.43 1.07 -8.86
N ASP A 100 -0.14 0.79 -10.13
CA ASP A 100 0.10 1.79 -11.17
C ASP A 100 -1.11 2.66 -11.46
N ASP A 101 -2.31 2.10 -11.41
CA ASP A 101 -3.57 2.85 -11.59
C ASP A 101 -3.79 3.93 -10.53
N SER A 102 -3.07 3.86 -9.43
CA SER A 102 -3.19 4.78 -8.29
C SER A 102 -2.03 5.76 -8.17
N LEU A 103 -0.99 5.62 -9.01
CA LEU A 103 0.21 6.43 -8.93
C LEU A 103 0.13 7.69 -9.78
N VAL A 104 0.83 8.70 -9.29
CA VAL A 104 1.19 9.89 -10.06
C VAL A 104 2.64 9.74 -10.45
N SER A 105 2.92 9.64 -11.73
CA SER A 105 4.30 9.59 -12.23
C SER A 105 5.04 10.86 -11.84
N PRO A 106 6.16 10.78 -11.13
CA PRO A 106 7.02 11.95 -10.91
C PRO A 106 7.71 12.30 -12.25
N ASP A 107 7.77 13.58 -12.55
CA ASP A 107 8.45 14.08 -13.75
C ASP A 107 9.98 14.05 -13.61
N THR A 108 10.49 13.74 -12.42
CA THR A 108 11.91 13.83 -12.05
C THR A 108 12.36 12.60 -11.25
N PRO A 109 13.66 12.23 -11.36
CA PRO A 109 14.25 11.20 -10.51
C PRO A 109 14.06 11.54 -9.03
N THR A 110 13.76 10.53 -8.20
CA THR A 110 13.36 10.73 -6.81
C THR A 110 14.10 9.80 -5.85
N TYR A 111 14.05 10.14 -4.57
CA TYR A 111 14.42 9.22 -3.49
C TYR A 111 13.22 8.37 -3.09
N ILE A 112 13.46 7.12 -2.74
CA ILE A 112 12.47 6.26 -2.11
C ILE A 112 12.85 5.97 -0.66
N ALA A 113 11.88 6.01 0.24
CA ALA A 113 12.04 5.59 1.63
C ALA A 113 11.43 4.20 1.80
N VAL A 114 12.24 3.25 2.30
CA VAL A 114 11.85 1.85 2.48
C VAL A 114 11.80 1.53 3.97
N ASP A 115 10.72 0.89 4.39
CA ASP A 115 10.56 0.41 5.77
C ASP A 115 9.53 -0.72 5.83
N SER A 116 9.43 -1.38 6.98
CA SER A 116 8.46 -2.43 7.24
C SER A 116 7.64 -2.17 8.50
N THR A 117 6.43 -2.71 8.53
CA THR A 117 5.60 -2.67 9.73
C THR A 117 4.79 -3.94 9.89
N GLY A 118 4.51 -4.31 11.15
CA GLY A 118 3.56 -5.39 11.46
C GLY A 118 2.11 -4.91 11.38
N ILE A 119 1.25 -5.77 10.82
CA ILE A 119 -0.20 -5.63 10.86
C ILE A 119 -0.83 -6.86 11.49
N LYS A 120 -1.82 -6.68 12.37
CA LYS A 120 -2.46 -7.77 13.10
C LYS A 120 -3.40 -8.55 12.19
N VAL A 121 -3.41 -9.88 12.31
CA VAL A 121 -4.44 -10.71 11.70
C VAL A 121 -5.65 -10.71 12.65
N HIS A 122 -6.79 -10.24 12.18
CA HIS A 122 -8.02 -10.19 12.99
C HIS A 122 -8.43 -11.60 13.45
N LYS A 123 -8.70 -11.76 14.74
CA LYS A 123 -9.03 -13.02 15.42
C LYS A 123 -7.88 -13.97 15.77
N SER A 124 -6.63 -13.63 15.56
CA SER A 124 -5.53 -14.33 16.22
C SER A 124 -5.41 -13.86 17.68
N GLY A 125 -6.44 -14.12 18.49
CA GLY A 125 -6.40 -13.86 19.93
C GLY A 125 -5.33 -14.71 20.62
N ASP A 126 -4.93 -14.35 21.84
CA ASP A 126 -3.96 -15.07 22.64
C ASP A 126 -4.29 -16.57 22.82
N TRP A 127 -5.56 -16.93 22.68
CA TRP A 127 -6.04 -18.32 22.71
C TRP A 127 -5.49 -19.18 21.55
N ILE A 128 -5.44 -18.65 20.32
CA ILE A 128 -4.85 -19.35 19.16
C ILE A 128 -3.33 -19.46 19.34
N ARG A 129 -2.68 -18.45 19.95
CA ARG A 129 -1.26 -18.49 20.30
C ARG A 129 -0.95 -19.66 21.23
N THR A 130 -1.79 -19.84 22.27
CA THR A 130 -1.58 -20.86 23.29
C THR A 130 -1.88 -22.26 22.79
N LYS A 131 -2.92 -22.42 21.96
CA LYS A 131 -3.40 -23.74 21.51
C LYS A 131 -2.65 -24.29 20.28
N CYS A 132 -2.18 -23.42 19.39
CA CYS A 132 -1.53 -23.82 18.13
C CYS A 132 -0.03 -23.56 18.10
N ASN A 133 0.59 -23.12 19.21
CA ASN A 133 2.00 -22.73 19.29
C ASN A 133 2.43 -21.78 18.13
N ALA A 134 1.46 -21.04 17.58
CA ALA A 134 1.67 -20.11 16.50
C ALA A 134 2.34 -18.85 17.06
N ARG A 135 3.55 -18.60 16.63
CA ARG A 135 4.23 -17.32 16.87
C ARG A 135 3.35 -16.20 16.33
N LYS A 136 3.31 -15.11 17.05
CA LYS A 136 2.58 -13.85 16.87
C LYS A 136 1.85 -13.73 15.50
N GLY A 137 0.52 -13.72 15.47
CA GLY A 137 -0.29 -13.62 14.26
C GLY A 137 -0.22 -12.24 13.58
N TYR A 138 0.97 -11.83 13.17
CA TYR A 138 1.22 -10.61 12.41
C TYR A 138 1.69 -10.97 11.01
N LEU A 139 1.25 -10.17 10.05
CA LEU A 139 1.90 -10.06 8.75
C LEU A 139 2.86 -8.88 8.78
N LYS A 140 3.94 -8.97 8.03
CA LYS A 140 4.80 -7.83 7.73
C LYS A 140 4.42 -7.21 6.39
N ILE A 141 4.30 -5.91 6.40
CA ILE A 141 4.12 -5.08 5.20
C ILE A 141 5.42 -4.34 4.99
N HIS A 142 6.00 -4.49 3.82
CA HIS A 142 7.19 -3.77 3.39
C HIS A 142 6.77 -2.84 2.26
N ILE A 143 7.07 -1.56 2.36
CA ILE A 143 6.73 -0.57 1.34
C ILE A 143 7.94 0.28 0.97
N ALA A 144 7.97 0.70 -0.28
CA ALA A 144 8.80 1.79 -0.74
C ALA A 144 7.90 3.00 -1.04
N VAL A 145 8.22 4.14 -0.45
CA VAL A 145 7.46 5.38 -0.60
C VAL A 145 8.30 6.40 -1.35
N ASN A 146 7.76 6.96 -2.41
CA ASN A 146 8.35 8.11 -3.06
C ASN A 146 8.32 9.32 -2.10
N VAL A 147 9.47 9.89 -1.79
CA VAL A 147 9.56 10.96 -0.78
C VAL A 147 8.93 12.27 -1.24
N GLU A 148 8.83 12.50 -2.54
CA GLU A 148 8.20 13.70 -3.10
C GLU A 148 6.69 13.57 -3.12
N THR A 149 6.16 12.48 -3.71
CA THR A 149 4.72 12.28 -3.83
C THR A 149 4.08 11.76 -2.55
N GLY A 150 4.84 11.11 -1.68
CA GLY A 150 4.34 10.41 -0.51
C GLY A 150 3.54 9.14 -0.86
N GLN A 151 3.50 8.73 -2.14
CA GLN A 151 2.80 7.54 -2.59
C GLN A 151 3.68 6.30 -2.45
N VAL A 152 3.05 5.17 -2.22
CA VAL A 152 3.71 3.85 -2.17
C VAL A 152 3.95 3.38 -3.60
N VAL A 153 5.20 3.20 -3.98
CA VAL A 153 5.62 2.76 -5.33
C VAL A 153 5.96 1.28 -5.40
N ALA A 154 6.20 0.62 -4.26
CA ALA A 154 6.32 -0.83 -4.18
C ALA A 154 5.76 -1.35 -2.86
N LEU A 155 5.21 -2.57 -2.91
CA LEU A 155 4.60 -3.25 -1.78
C LEU A 155 4.99 -4.73 -1.80
N ALA A 156 5.43 -5.25 -0.65
CA ALA A 156 5.54 -6.69 -0.42
C ALA A 156 4.87 -7.06 0.91
N VAL A 157 4.16 -8.18 0.91
CA VAL A 157 3.51 -8.72 2.12
C VAL A 157 4.14 -10.06 2.45
N THR A 158 4.63 -10.20 3.67
CA THR A 158 5.30 -11.42 4.12
C THR A 158 4.80 -11.88 5.48
N ARG A 159 5.19 -13.08 5.84
CA ARG A 159 5.02 -13.57 7.20
C ARG A 159 6.06 -12.92 8.12
N GLU A 160 5.80 -12.89 9.42
CA GLU A 160 6.60 -12.19 10.44
C GLU A 160 8.09 -12.56 10.51
N HIS A 161 8.43 -13.78 10.10
CA HIS A 161 9.81 -14.30 10.21
C HIS A 161 10.75 -13.86 9.08
N VAL A 162 10.22 -13.25 8.03
CA VAL A 162 11.05 -12.76 6.92
C VAL A 162 11.83 -11.52 7.35
N HIS A 163 13.13 -11.52 7.07
CA HIS A 163 14.02 -10.44 7.44
C HIS A 163 13.85 -9.25 6.49
N ASP A 164 13.73 -8.03 7.02
CA ASP A 164 13.45 -6.83 6.23
C ASP A 164 14.50 -6.58 5.14
N GLY A 165 15.77 -6.73 5.52
CA GLY A 165 16.89 -6.52 4.60
C GLY A 165 16.90 -7.40 3.36
N THR A 166 16.24 -8.58 3.39
CA THR A 166 16.20 -9.49 2.24
C THR A 166 15.24 -9.02 1.13
N LEU A 167 14.36 -8.09 1.44
CA LEU A 167 13.36 -7.59 0.48
C LEU A 167 13.75 -6.27 -0.20
N LEU A 168 14.89 -5.67 0.18
CA LEU A 168 15.29 -4.38 -0.38
C LEU A 168 15.42 -4.45 -1.91
N GLU A 169 16.12 -5.47 -2.41
CA GLU A 169 16.35 -5.63 -3.84
C GLU A 169 15.04 -5.74 -4.63
N SER A 170 14.13 -6.61 -4.21
CA SER A 170 12.83 -6.78 -4.88
C SER A 170 11.95 -5.53 -4.80
N LEU A 171 12.00 -4.77 -3.69
CA LEU A 171 11.28 -3.50 -3.57
C LEU A 171 11.87 -2.43 -4.48
N VAL A 172 13.20 -2.38 -4.61
CA VAL A 172 13.88 -1.46 -5.52
C VAL A 172 13.57 -1.81 -6.98
N GLU A 173 13.60 -3.09 -7.35
CA GLU A 173 13.22 -3.55 -8.69
C GLU A 173 11.79 -3.14 -9.04
N SER A 174 10.85 -3.49 -8.19
CA SER A 174 9.45 -3.12 -8.40
C SER A 174 9.22 -1.59 -8.42
N SER A 175 9.99 -0.82 -7.63
CA SER A 175 9.93 0.64 -7.67
C SER A 175 10.51 1.22 -8.96
N SER A 176 11.58 0.62 -9.49
CA SER A 176 12.26 1.08 -10.71
C SER A 176 11.40 0.93 -11.97
N GLU A 177 10.42 0.04 -11.95
CA GLU A 177 9.43 -0.07 -13.02
C GLU A 177 8.51 1.16 -13.12
N ARG A 178 8.39 1.93 -12.02
CA ARG A 178 7.42 3.02 -11.84
C ARG A 178 8.05 4.39 -11.74
N VAL A 179 9.25 4.47 -11.16
CA VAL A 179 9.93 5.74 -10.90
C VAL A 179 11.43 5.60 -11.15
N GLU A 180 12.06 6.67 -11.62
CA GLU A 180 13.52 6.75 -11.67
C GLU A 180 14.07 7.03 -10.28
N ILE A 181 14.90 6.11 -9.75
CA ILE A 181 15.38 6.15 -8.36
C ILE A 181 16.76 6.78 -8.29
N MET A 182 16.89 7.93 -7.64
CA MET A 182 18.17 8.55 -7.30
C MET A 182 18.84 7.89 -6.09
N GLY A 183 18.06 7.53 -5.09
CA GLY A 183 18.60 6.94 -3.87
C GLY A 183 17.54 6.25 -3.03
N VAL A 184 17.99 5.37 -2.15
CA VAL A 184 17.17 4.56 -1.24
C VAL A 184 17.50 4.89 0.20
N ILE A 185 16.49 5.29 0.95
CA ILE A 185 16.57 5.63 2.36
C ILE A 185 15.96 4.48 3.18
N ALA A 186 16.74 3.85 4.06
CA ALA A 186 16.21 2.81 4.93
C ALA A 186 16.94 2.76 6.29
N ASP A 187 16.36 2.05 7.24
CA ASP A 187 16.92 1.93 8.59
C ASP A 187 18.04 0.89 8.69
N GLY A 188 18.57 0.68 9.91
CA GLY A 188 19.65 -0.27 10.18
C GLY A 188 19.28 -1.76 10.03
N ALA A 189 18.01 -2.10 9.81
CA ALA A 189 17.60 -3.47 9.50
C ALA A 189 18.03 -3.87 8.07
N TYR A 190 18.23 -2.88 7.21
CA TYR A 190 18.68 -3.05 5.82
C TYR A 190 20.20 -2.98 5.67
N ASP A 191 20.97 -2.77 6.76
CA ASP A 191 22.43 -2.73 6.75
C ASP A 191 23.03 -4.11 6.43
N SER A 192 23.33 -4.36 5.18
CA SER A 192 24.07 -5.53 4.70
C SER A 192 24.99 -5.16 3.54
N VAL A 193 26.11 -5.88 3.40
CA VAL A 193 27.04 -5.69 2.27
C VAL A 193 26.29 -5.89 0.95
N HIS A 194 25.45 -6.91 0.87
CA HIS A 194 24.63 -7.21 -0.31
C HIS A 194 23.80 -6.00 -0.75
N ASN A 195 23.03 -5.39 0.17
CA ASN A 195 22.15 -4.27 -0.16
C ASN A 195 22.93 -3.04 -0.64
N PHE A 196 24.07 -2.73 -0.02
CA PHE A 196 24.93 -1.65 -0.48
C PHE A 196 25.53 -1.92 -1.86
N THR A 197 25.93 -3.17 -2.14
CA THR A 197 26.46 -3.57 -3.44
C THR A 197 25.40 -3.46 -4.53
N VAL A 198 24.23 -4.03 -4.33
CA VAL A 198 23.10 -3.98 -5.27
C VAL A 198 22.74 -2.54 -5.64
N LEU A 199 22.62 -1.65 -4.65
CA LEU A 199 22.31 -0.24 -4.92
C LEU A 199 23.43 0.46 -5.70
N SER A 200 24.69 0.23 -5.32
CA SER A 200 25.84 0.85 -5.99
C SER A 200 26.01 0.38 -7.43
N GLU A 201 25.81 -0.91 -7.71
CA GLU A 201 25.87 -1.47 -9.06
C GLU A 201 24.79 -0.91 -9.98
N ARG A 202 23.65 -0.52 -9.41
CA ARG A 202 22.55 0.14 -10.13
C ARG A 202 22.70 1.67 -10.22
N GLY A 203 23.77 2.24 -9.68
CA GLY A 203 23.98 3.69 -9.63
C GLY A 203 23.06 4.44 -8.69
N ILE A 204 22.42 3.73 -7.74
CA ILE A 204 21.48 4.28 -6.77
C ILE A 204 22.21 4.65 -5.48
N GLU A 205 22.01 5.87 -4.97
CA GLU A 205 22.63 6.34 -3.72
C GLU A 205 22.11 5.57 -2.51
N PRO A 206 22.95 4.82 -1.75
CA PRO A 206 22.52 4.05 -0.60
C PRO A 206 22.52 4.90 0.68
N LEU A 207 21.39 5.45 1.06
CA LEU A 207 21.17 6.16 2.34
C LEU A 207 20.67 5.20 3.43
N LEU A 208 21.33 4.06 3.57
CA LEU A 208 21.02 3.06 4.57
C LEU A 208 21.74 3.38 5.88
N ARG A 209 21.00 3.35 6.99
CA ARG A 209 21.62 3.57 8.31
C ARG A 209 22.49 2.39 8.69
N VAL A 210 23.78 2.64 8.82
CA VAL A 210 24.74 1.62 9.28
C VAL A 210 24.64 1.43 10.80
N ARG A 211 24.72 0.20 11.27
CA ARG A 211 24.62 -0.14 12.70
C ARG A 211 25.74 0.52 13.51
N LYS A 212 25.46 0.94 14.73
CA LYS A 212 26.44 1.62 15.60
C LYS A 212 27.72 0.82 15.84
N SER A 213 27.60 -0.51 15.89
CA SER A 213 28.71 -1.45 16.09
C SER A 213 29.48 -1.79 14.81
N ALA A 214 29.10 -1.21 13.66
CA ALA A 214 29.76 -1.52 12.39
C ALA A 214 31.21 -1.02 12.37
N VAL A 215 32.07 -1.88 11.83
CA VAL A 215 33.49 -1.57 11.61
C VAL A 215 33.74 -1.46 10.10
N PRO A 216 34.57 -0.53 9.65
CA PRO A 216 35.02 -0.48 8.25
C PRO A 216 35.69 -1.80 7.88
N TRP A 217 35.21 -2.45 6.84
CA TRP A 217 35.78 -3.72 6.41
C TRP A 217 36.85 -3.47 5.34
N ARG A 218 38.06 -3.99 5.55
CA ARG A 218 39.22 -3.78 4.65
C ARG A 218 39.14 -4.49 3.31
N GLY A 219 38.17 -5.37 3.08
CA GLY A 219 37.96 -6.08 1.81
C GLY A 219 36.51 -6.00 1.29
N GLY A 220 35.71 -5.06 1.82
CA GLY A 220 34.29 -5.01 1.59
C GLY A 220 33.83 -3.89 0.65
N CYS A 221 32.51 -3.73 0.57
CA CYS A 221 31.84 -2.74 -0.24
C CYS A 221 32.27 -1.31 0.14
N THR A 222 32.84 -0.59 -0.81
CA THR A 222 33.29 0.80 -0.65
C THR A 222 32.13 1.74 -0.28
N ALA A 223 30.97 1.54 -0.88
CA ALA A 223 29.78 2.33 -0.62
C ALA A 223 29.31 2.22 0.85
N ARG A 224 29.36 1.01 1.45
CA ARG A 224 29.02 0.84 2.87
C ARG A 224 30.03 1.54 3.80
N SER A 225 31.30 1.48 3.44
CA SER A 225 32.37 2.16 4.21
C SER A 225 32.24 3.68 4.10
N SER A 226 31.91 4.21 2.93
CA SER A 226 31.62 5.65 2.72
C SER A 226 30.42 6.10 3.54
N ALA A 227 29.31 5.36 3.49
CA ALA A 227 28.10 5.65 4.28
C ALA A 227 28.39 5.66 5.79
N LEU A 228 29.21 4.71 6.28
CA LEU A 228 29.64 4.68 7.68
C LEU A 228 30.43 5.94 8.06
N ASN A 229 31.35 6.38 7.20
CA ASN A 229 32.14 7.58 7.44
C ASN A 229 31.28 8.85 7.43
N GLU A 230 30.36 9.00 6.47
CA GLU A 230 29.43 10.12 6.41
C GLU A 230 28.55 10.21 7.66
N GLN A 231 28.02 9.06 8.12
CA GLN A 231 27.23 9.00 9.34
C GLN A 231 28.06 9.38 10.58
N ARG A 232 29.30 8.95 10.67
CA ARG A 232 30.20 9.31 11.78
C ARG A 232 30.60 10.78 11.77
N CYS A 233 30.87 11.34 10.59
CA CYS A 233 31.13 12.77 10.43
C CYS A 233 29.89 13.63 10.70
N GLY A 234 28.70 13.04 10.61
CA GLY A 234 27.44 13.76 10.87
C GLY A 234 27.18 14.86 9.85
N SER A 235 27.52 14.64 8.57
CA SER A 235 27.29 15.55 7.45
C SER A 235 25.85 16.08 7.46
N GLU A 236 25.69 17.39 7.35
CA GLU A 236 24.36 18.03 7.29
C GLU A 236 23.57 17.55 6.06
N ALA A 237 24.24 17.40 4.91
CA ALA A 237 23.63 16.90 3.69
C ALA A 237 23.07 15.48 3.87
N TRP A 238 23.81 14.59 4.55
CA TRP A 238 23.33 13.25 4.87
C TRP A 238 22.10 13.29 5.81
N ARG A 239 22.16 14.15 6.84
CA ARG A 239 21.04 14.27 7.80
C ARG A 239 19.76 14.76 7.12
N GLN A 240 19.86 15.74 6.22
CA GLN A 240 18.71 16.27 5.48
C GLN A 240 18.09 15.19 4.58
N LYS A 241 18.91 14.48 3.78
CA LYS A 241 18.44 13.39 2.94
C LYS A 241 17.84 12.24 3.76
N TYR A 242 18.57 11.75 4.76
CA TYR A 242 18.12 10.67 5.63
C TYR A 242 16.86 11.05 6.41
N GLY A 243 16.74 12.32 6.77
CA GLY A 243 15.56 12.85 7.43
C GLY A 243 14.26 12.61 6.65
N LEU A 244 14.31 12.50 5.30
CA LEU A 244 13.14 12.20 4.48
C LEU A 244 12.52 10.82 4.77
N ARG A 245 13.19 9.96 5.55
CA ARG A 245 12.65 8.68 6.01
C ARG A 245 11.30 8.79 6.72
N TRP A 246 11.02 9.95 7.34
CA TRP A 246 9.72 10.18 7.98
C TRP A 246 8.52 9.98 7.03
N ARG A 247 8.72 10.07 5.72
CA ARG A 247 7.66 9.84 4.72
C ARG A 247 7.06 8.44 4.81
N VAL A 248 7.89 7.40 4.94
CA VAL A 248 7.39 6.03 5.06
C VAL A 248 6.70 5.79 6.40
N GLU A 249 7.20 6.39 7.48
CA GLU A 249 6.55 6.34 8.78
C GLU A 249 5.17 7.02 8.76
N SER A 250 5.08 8.16 8.06
CA SER A 250 3.80 8.87 7.88
C SER A 250 2.81 8.04 7.05
N ALA A 251 3.27 7.35 6.00
CA ALA A 251 2.43 6.48 5.20
C ALA A 251 1.85 5.33 6.05
N PHE A 252 2.68 4.66 6.84
CA PHE A 252 2.22 3.61 7.75
C PHE A 252 1.24 4.13 8.81
N SER A 253 1.56 5.28 9.42
CA SER A 253 0.69 5.91 10.42
C SER A 253 -0.69 6.22 9.82
N TRP A 254 -0.70 6.78 8.61
CA TRP A 254 -1.95 7.12 7.92
C TRP A 254 -2.77 5.87 7.56
N ILE A 255 -2.14 4.85 6.94
CA ILE A 255 -2.78 3.58 6.57
C ILE A 255 -3.40 2.91 7.80
N LYS A 256 -2.65 2.81 8.90
CA LYS A 256 -3.13 2.21 10.14
C LYS A 256 -4.27 3.00 10.79
N ARG A 257 -4.19 4.32 10.77
CA ARG A 257 -5.22 5.18 11.37
C ARG A 257 -6.53 5.13 10.59
N VAL A 258 -6.46 5.11 9.25
CA VAL A 258 -7.65 5.16 8.40
C VAL A 258 -8.25 3.77 8.18
N PHE A 259 -7.43 2.75 7.94
CA PHE A 259 -7.91 1.41 7.61
C PHE A 259 -7.78 0.40 8.77
N GLY A 260 -7.33 0.86 9.94
CA GLY A 260 -7.09 0.00 11.10
C GLY A 260 -5.76 -0.78 11.02
N GLU A 261 -5.31 -1.23 12.19
CA GLU A 261 -4.05 -1.97 12.37
C GLU A 261 -4.20 -3.48 12.15
N TYR A 262 -5.22 -3.91 11.43
CA TYR A 262 -5.53 -5.33 11.24
C TYR A 262 -6.03 -5.62 9.83
N VAL A 263 -5.96 -6.89 9.44
CA VAL A 263 -6.63 -7.45 8.26
C VAL A 263 -7.74 -8.40 8.70
N ALA A 264 -8.89 -8.35 8.00
CA ALA A 264 -10.05 -9.16 8.31
C ALA A 264 -10.11 -10.48 7.51
N ALA A 265 -9.37 -10.55 6.41
CA ALA A 265 -9.30 -11.74 5.57
C ALA A 265 -8.67 -12.93 6.32
N LYS A 266 -8.94 -14.16 5.83
CA LYS A 266 -8.54 -15.40 6.51
C LYS A 266 -7.38 -16.13 5.84
N THR A 267 -7.28 -16.10 4.51
CA THR A 267 -6.18 -16.71 3.78
C THR A 267 -5.07 -15.69 3.55
N PHE A 268 -3.83 -16.16 3.39
CA PHE A 268 -2.70 -15.26 3.16
C PHE A 268 -2.88 -14.41 1.91
N GLU A 269 -3.37 -15.02 0.83
CA GLU A 269 -3.62 -14.37 -0.45
C GLU A 269 -4.65 -13.25 -0.30
N ASN A 270 -5.77 -13.50 0.38
CA ASN A 270 -6.80 -12.49 0.62
C ASN A 270 -6.33 -11.42 1.61
N MET A 271 -5.47 -11.76 2.58
CA MET A 271 -4.83 -10.77 3.47
C MET A 271 -3.91 -9.84 2.69
N ALA A 272 -3.07 -10.39 1.80
CA ALA A 272 -2.20 -9.60 0.93
C ALA A 272 -3.02 -8.71 -0.01
N HIS A 273 -4.10 -9.23 -0.57
CA HIS A 273 -5.02 -8.48 -1.41
C HIS A 273 -5.73 -7.34 -0.64
N GLU A 274 -6.17 -7.59 0.60
CA GLU A 274 -6.74 -6.53 1.45
C GLU A 274 -5.73 -5.42 1.75
N ILE A 275 -4.45 -5.78 1.95
CA ILE A 275 -3.37 -4.80 2.15
C ILE A 275 -3.12 -4.01 0.87
N LEU A 276 -3.08 -4.67 -0.30
CA LEU A 276 -2.93 -4.00 -1.60
C LEU A 276 -4.08 -3.00 -1.83
N MET A 277 -5.33 -3.38 -1.56
CA MET A 277 -6.46 -2.45 -1.62
C MET A 277 -6.27 -1.21 -0.73
N LYS A 278 -5.82 -1.41 0.52
CA LYS A 278 -5.56 -0.30 1.46
C LYS A 278 -4.49 0.64 0.91
N VAL A 279 -3.44 0.09 0.30
CA VAL A 279 -2.35 0.87 -0.30
C VAL A 279 -2.79 1.60 -1.56
N CYS A 280 -3.55 0.96 -2.45
CA CYS A 280 -4.12 1.63 -3.63
C CYS A 280 -5.02 2.81 -3.24
N LEU A 281 -5.89 2.62 -2.23
CA LEU A 281 -6.73 3.71 -1.71
C LEU A 281 -5.90 4.83 -1.06
N TYR A 282 -4.86 4.47 -0.31
CA TYR A 282 -3.91 5.45 0.23
C TYR A 282 -3.30 6.30 -0.89
N ASN A 283 -2.78 5.66 -1.96
CA ASN A 283 -2.18 6.36 -3.09
C ASN A 283 -3.17 7.29 -3.79
N ARG A 284 -4.41 6.84 -4.00
CA ARG A 284 -5.48 7.68 -4.56
C ARG A 284 -5.75 8.92 -3.71
N PHE A 285 -5.85 8.76 -2.39
CA PHE A 285 -6.04 9.90 -1.49
C PHE A 285 -4.84 10.86 -1.45
N MET A 286 -3.62 10.33 -1.61
CA MET A 286 -2.43 11.16 -1.75
C MET A 286 -2.43 11.95 -3.07
N GLY A 287 -2.86 11.33 -4.18
CA GLY A 287 -3.03 11.98 -5.47
C GLY A 287 -4.05 13.12 -5.39
N MET A 288 -5.22 12.88 -4.79
CA MET A 288 -6.26 13.91 -4.59
C MET A 288 -5.77 15.11 -3.78
N ALA A 289 -4.97 14.87 -2.73
CA ALA A 289 -4.40 15.95 -1.91
C ALA A 289 -3.47 16.89 -2.71
N ARG A 290 -3.04 16.45 -3.89
CA ARG A 290 -2.23 17.24 -4.85
C ARG A 290 -3.05 17.87 -5.97
N GLY A 291 -4.37 17.79 -5.93
CA GLY A 291 -5.26 18.36 -6.92
C GLY A 291 -5.41 17.53 -8.20
N LEU A 292 -4.99 16.26 -8.17
CA LEU A 292 -5.08 15.36 -9.32
C LEU A 292 -6.44 14.69 -9.37
N SER A 293 -7.01 14.61 -10.59
CA SER A 293 -8.27 13.91 -10.83
C SER A 293 -8.01 12.41 -10.83
N VAL A 294 -8.39 11.72 -9.77
CA VAL A 294 -8.28 10.26 -9.67
C VAL A 294 -9.67 9.67 -9.94
N ARG A 295 -9.82 8.94 -11.03
CA ARG A 295 -11.04 8.17 -11.36
C ARG A 295 -10.97 6.78 -10.72
N PHE A 296 -12.15 6.25 -10.35
CA PHE A 296 -12.30 4.85 -9.95
C PHE A 296 -12.43 3.93 -11.14
#